data_8041e50ffee538100c23f56d38c9e014
#
_entry.id   8041e50ffee538100c23f56d38c9e014
#
_cell.length_a   1.000
_cell.length_b   1.000
_cell.length_c   1.000
_cell.angle_alpha   90.00
_cell.angle_beta   90.00
_cell.angle_gamma   90.00
#
_symmetry.space_group_name_H-M   'P 1'
#
loop_
_entity.id
_entity.type
_entity.pdbx_description
1 polymer ?
#
loop_
_entity_poly.entity_id
_entity_poly.type
_entity_poly.pdbx_seq_one_letter_code
_entity_poly.pdbx_strand_id
1 'polypeptide(L)'
;MNQVVIEHTDIQVSRIAFGTGSLHHLFGKRQRQRLLETAASVGITHFDTAPYYGFGLAETDLGAFLHGRRTAFTITSKVGLYPPGGASRSSFAVWSRKTLGKVYPAMVEPRIDWRVGRAATSLNASLRRLKTDYIDFLLLHEPDIGRVNSDEFLNWLEREKRHGKIRCWGLAGLPELLERWLAVNHPLTQVLQTRDSLDRHEADVILRHGRQLQWTYGYLSSRRDATQTESASTLIRQALVRNPQGSILISTRRPERLNRLVELSE
;
A
#
# COMPACT_ATOMS: atom_id res chain seq x y z
N MET A 1 -8.13 -15.55 10.09
CA MET A 1 -8.55 -14.67 8.96
C MET A 1 -8.34 -15.42 7.67
N ASN A 2 -9.34 -15.47 6.80
CA ASN A 2 -9.26 -16.12 5.50
C ASN A 2 -8.17 -15.50 4.63
N GLN A 3 -7.56 -16.31 3.75
CA GLN A 3 -6.49 -15.91 2.86
C GLN A 3 -6.93 -16.06 1.40
N VAL A 4 -6.26 -15.36 0.50
CA VAL A 4 -6.50 -15.37 -0.94
C VAL A 4 -5.15 -15.32 -1.67
N VAL A 5 -5.06 -16.02 -2.79
CA VAL A 5 -3.91 -15.90 -3.71
C VAL A 5 -4.17 -14.73 -4.65
N ILE A 6 -3.23 -13.81 -4.72
CA ILE A 6 -3.35 -12.65 -5.60
C ILE A 6 -3.22 -13.10 -7.06
N GLU A 7 -4.20 -12.72 -7.88
CA GLU A 7 -4.25 -13.04 -9.32
C GLU A 7 -2.90 -12.76 -10.00
N HIS A 8 -2.48 -13.64 -10.91
CA HIS A 8 -1.20 -13.61 -11.62
C HIS A 8 0.04 -13.77 -10.72
N THR A 9 -0.14 -14.27 -9.51
CA THR A 9 0.97 -14.55 -8.59
C THR A 9 0.75 -15.88 -7.85
N ASP A 10 1.81 -16.36 -7.19
CA ASP A 10 1.77 -17.49 -6.23
C ASP A 10 1.66 -17.02 -4.77
N ILE A 11 1.43 -15.71 -4.56
CA ILE A 11 1.53 -15.10 -3.24
C ILE A 11 0.16 -15.07 -2.56
N GLN A 12 0.10 -15.71 -1.40
CA GLN A 12 -1.07 -15.75 -0.54
C GLN A 12 -1.02 -14.62 0.49
N VAL A 13 -2.16 -13.93 0.67
CA VAL A 13 -2.32 -12.81 1.59
C VAL A 13 -3.62 -12.92 2.36
N SER A 14 -3.73 -12.27 3.52
CA SER A 14 -5.02 -12.17 4.23
C SER A 14 -6.02 -11.34 3.42
N ARG A 15 -7.30 -11.71 3.50
CA ARG A 15 -8.42 -11.00 2.85
C ARG A 15 -8.53 -9.53 3.26
N ILE A 16 -8.02 -9.21 4.45
CA ILE A 16 -7.86 -7.84 4.94
C ILE A 16 -6.37 -7.59 5.10
N ALA A 17 -5.86 -6.53 4.50
CA ALA A 17 -4.49 -6.07 4.59
C ALA A 17 -4.39 -4.75 5.36
N PHE A 18 -3.23 -4.48 5.97
CA PHE A 18 -3.02 -3.27 6.75
C PHE A 18 -2.18 -2.24 6.01
N GLY A 19 -2.80 -1.09 5.70
CA GLY A 19 -2.12 0.06 5.12
C GLY A 19 -1.45 0.94 6.19
N THR A 20 -0.15 1.16 6.05
CA THR A 20 0.65 1.95 7.01
C THR A 20 0.64 3.46 6.73
N GLY A 21 -0.12 3.93 5.74
CA GLY A 21 -0.15 5.33 5.33
C GLY A 21 -0.51 6.32 6.44
N SER A 22 -1.31 5.91 7.44
CA SER A 22 -1.69 6.74 8.60
C SER A 22 -0.82 6.51 9.85
N LEU A 23 0.11 5.54 9.83
CA LEU A 23 0.88 5.11 10.99
C LEU A 23 1.70 6.27 11.60
N HIS A 24 2.27 7.12 10.77
CA HIS A 24 3.10 8.26 11.19
C HIS A 24 2.32 9.37 11.95
N HIS A 25 0.99 9.33 11.98
CA HIS A 25 0.18 10.22 12.80
C HIS A 25 0.17 9.83 14.30
N LEU A 26 0.60 8.62 14.62
CA LEU A 26 0.88 8.22 16.00
C LEU A 26 2.30 8.68 16.36
N PHE A 27 2.40 9.61 17.34
CA PHE A 27 3.68 10.20 17.70
C PHE A 27 4.64 9.17 18.35
N GLY A 28 4.12 8.32 19.24
CA GLY A 28 4.91 7.36 20.00
C GLY A 28 5.29 6.11 19.18
N LYS A 29 6.58 5.76 19.14
CA LYS A 29 7.04 4.51 18.51
C LYS A 29 6.34 3.27 19.10
N ARG A 30 6.16 3.23 20.43
CA ARG A 30 5.47 2.12 21.11
C ARG A 30 4.02 1.96 20.63
N GLN A 31 3.32 3.07 20.40
CA GLN A 31 1.95 3.05 19.88
C GLN A 31 1.89 2.47 18.46
N ARG A 32 2.85 2.85 17.59
CA ARG A 32 2.94 2.34 16.22
C ARG A 32 3.26 0.84 16.19
N GLN A 33 4.22 0.41 17.03
CA GLN A 33 4.52 -1.03 17.16
C GLN A 33 3.32 -1.82 17.68
N ARG A 34 2.64 -1.33 18.75
CA ARG A 34 1.43 -1.97 19.26
C ARG A 34 0.35 -2.11 18.19
N LEU A 35 0.18 -1.11 17.33
CA LEU A 35 -0.81 -1.17 16.25
C LEU A 35 -0.45 -2.25 15.22
N LEU A 36 0.82 -2.38 14.83
CA LEU A 36 1.30 -3.42 13.92
C LEU A 36 1.15 -4.82 14.55
N GLU A 37 1.48 -4.97 15.85
CA GLU A 37 1.27 -6.22 16.59
C GLU A 37 -0.21 -6.59 16.66
N THR A 38 -1.09 -5.63 16.92
CA THR A 38 -2.53 -5.88 16.93
C THR A 38 -3.02 -6.29 15.53
N ALA A 39 -2.52 -5.68 14.46
CA ALA A 39 -2.88 -6.08 13.11
C ALA A 39 -2.48 -7.55 12.83
N ALA A 40 -1.28 -7.95 13.23
CA ALA A 40 -0.83 -9.33 13.10
C ALA A 40 -1.64 -10.30 13.99
N SER A 41 -1.93 -9.94 15.24
CA SER A 41 -2.67 -10.80 16.17
C SER A 41 -4.10 -11.09 15.74
N VAL A 42 -4.72 -10.23 14.94
CA VAL A 42 -6.04 -10.47 14.34
C VAL A 42 -5.97 -11.24 13.00
N GLY A 43 -4.77 -11.73 12.64
CA GLY A 43 -4.57 -12.60 11.46
C GLY A 43 -4.26 -11.84 10.15
N ILE A 44 -3.95 -10.55 10.20
CA ILE A 44 -3.46 -9.82 9.02
C ILE A 44 -2.04 -10.29 8.70
N THR A 45 -1.81 -10.77 7.48
CA THR A 45 -0.51 -11.25 6.99
C THR A 45 0.10 -10.37 5.92
N HIS A 46 -0.61 -9.35 5.44
CA HIS A 46 -0.11 -8.42 4.43
C HIS A 46 -0.08 -6.98 4.93
N PHE A 47 1.07 -6.31 4.74
CA PHE A 47 1.29 -4.91 5.08
C PHE A 47 1.64 -4.09 3.84
N ASP A 48 0.87 -3.02 3.60
CA ASP A 48 1.11 -2.05 2.54
C ASP A 48 1.82 -0.81 3.08
N THR A 49 2.93 -0.44 2.45
CA THR A 49 3.71 0.74 2.81
C THR A 49 4.22 1.49 1.56
N ALA A 50 4.92 2.59 1.78
CA ALA A 50 5.61 3.36 0.73
C ALA A 50 6.72 4.24 1.34
N PRO A 51 7.76 4.60 0.57
CA PRO A 51 8.81 5.53 1.01
C PRO A 51 8.26 6.90 1.41
N TYR A 52 7.17 7.32 0.77
CA TYR A 52 6.52 8.59 1.07
C TYR A 52 5.76 8.59 2.40
N TYR A 53 5.29 7.43 2.90
CA TYR A 53 4.49 7.34 4.12
C TYR A 53 5.29 7.75 5.36
N GLY A 54 4.95 8.92 5.92
CA GLY A 54 5.69 9.50 7.03
C GLY A 54 7.16 9.74 6.70
N PHE A 55 7.49 10.01 5.43
CA PHE A 55 8.87 10.24 4.95
C PHE A 55 9.83 9.09 5.30
N GLY A 56 9.37 7.83 5.11
CA GLY A 56 10.11 6.60 5.39
C GLY A 56 9.97 6.07 6.82
N LEU A 57 9.28 6.80 7.72
CA LEU A 57 9.05 6.34 9.09
C LEU A 57 8.19 5.08 9.12
N ALA A 58 7.16 4.98 8.25
CA ALA A 58 6.29 3.82 8.17
C ALA A 58 7.06 2.54 7.82
N GLU A 59 7.97 2.59 6.82
CA GLU A 59 8.83 1.46 6.48
C GLU A 59 9.82 1.13 7.61
N THR A 60 10.35 2.13 8.31
CA THR A 60 11.27 1.92 9.45
C THR A 60 10.58 1.23 10.62
N ASP A 61 9.35 1.63 10.95
CA ASP A 61 8.56 1.00 12.01
C ASP A 61 8.11 -0.41 11.61
N LEU A 62 7.71 -0.62 10.36
CA LEU A 62 7.37 -1.93 9.83
C LEU A 62 8.60 -2.86 9.83
N GLY A 63 9.78 -2.37 9.46
CA GLY A 63 11.02 -3.14 9.51
C GLY A 63 11.44 -3.54 10.93
N ALA A 64 11.13 -2.71 11.94
CA ALA A 64 11.33 -3.07 13.34
C ALA A 64 10.35 -4.16 13.79
N PHE A 65 9.10 -4.08 13.35
CA PHE A 65 8.07 -5.08 13.59
C PHE A 65 8.39 -6.45 12.95
N LEU A 66 8.93 -6.46 11.73
CA LEU A 66 9.22 -7.68 10.96
C LEU A 66 10.49 -8.41 11.40
N HIS A 67 11.30 -7.80 12.27
CA HIS A 67 12.56 -8.38 12.68
C HIS A 67 12.38 -9.78 13.31
N GLY A 68 13.10 -10.77 12.76
CA GLY A 68 13.02 -12.17 13.19
C GLY A 68 11.78 -12.94 12.70
N ARG A 69 10.86 -12.31 11.95
CA ARG A 69 9.61 -12.96 11.47
C ARG A 69 9.18 -12.53 10.06
N ARG A 70 10.14 -12.10 9.24
CA ARG A 70 9.89 -11.61 7.88
C ARG A 70 9.07 -12.57 7.02
N THR A 71 9.33 -13.86 7.11
CA THR A 71 8.68 -14.90 6.31
C THR A 71 7.21 -15.16 6.68
N ALA A 72 6.76 -14.70 7.85
CA ALA A 72 5.36 -14.82 8.26
C ALA A 72 4.46 -13.75 7.62
N PHE A 73 5.03 -12.76 6.94
CA PHE A 73 4.31 -11.62 6.39
C PHE A 73 4.72 -11.30 4.96
N THR A 74 3.78 -10.84 4.17
CA THR A 74 4.01 -10.26 2.85
C THR A 74 3.98 -8.73 2.92
N ILE A 75 4.73 -8.06 2.04
CA ILE A 75 4.88 -6.60 2.03
C ILE A 75 4.68 -6.07 0.63
N THR A 76 3.88 -5.01 0.53
CA THR A 76 3.90 -4.08 -0.61
C THR A 76 4.68 -2.83 -0.24
N SER A 77 5.62 -2.41 -1.09
CA SER A 77 6.17 -1.05 -1.11
C SER A 77 6.07 -0.44 -2.50
N LYS A 78 6.44 0.83 -2.64
CA LYS A 78 6.15 1.59 -3.87
C LYS A 78 7.34 2.43 -4.33
N VAL A 79 7.34 2.81 -5.63
CA VAL A 79 8.30 3.75 -6.24
C VAL A 79 7.55 4.78 -7.09
N GLY A 80 8.18 5.90 -7.42
CA GLY A 80 7.60 6.98 -8.24
C GLY A 80 7.26 8.23 -7.45
N LEU A 81 6.69 8.08 -6.24
CA LEU A 81 6.43 9.19 -5.31
C LEU A 81 7.42 9.13 -4.14
N TYR A 82 8.17 10.22 -3.94
CA TYR A 82 9.25 10.26 -2.95
C TYR A 82 9.07 11.42 -1.97
N PRO A 83 9.56 11.27 -0.72
CA PRO A 83 9.51 12.35 0.25
C PRO A 83 10.40 13.52 -0.19
N PRO A 84 9.91 14.77 -0.11
CA PRO A 84 10.76 15.93 -0.33
C PRO A 84 11.89 15.97 0.71
N GLY A 85 13.11 16.34 0.31
CA GLY A 85 14.25 16.42 1.23
C GLY A 85 14.71 15.09 1.86
N GLY A 86 14.27 13.94 1.31
CA GLY A 86 14.69 12.61 1.74
C GLY A 86 13.89 12.02 2.90
N ALA A 87 14.24 10.77 3.26
CA ALA A 87 13.58 10.03 4.33
C ALA A 87 14.06 10.49 5.73
N SER A 88 13.16 10.39 6.72
CA SER A 88 13.46 10.68 8.13
C SER A 88 13.22 9.43 8.99
N ARG A 89 14.08 9.22 10.00
CA ARG A 89 13.93 8.18 11.02
C ARG A 89 13.34 8.70 12.32
N SER A 90 13.16 10.02 12.43
CA SER A 90 12.70 10.69 13.66
C SER A 90 11.23 11.10 13.54
N SER A 91 10.41 10.66 14.49
CA SER A 91 9.00 11.10 14.61
C SER A 91 8.90 12.61 14.78
N PHE A 92 9.84 13.23 15.51
CA PHE A 92 9.90 14.68 15.71
C PHE A 92 10.15 15.40 14.39
N ALA A 93 11.13 14.95 13.59
CA ALA A 93 11.43 15.55 12.30
C ALA A 93 10.27 15.38 11.30
N VAL A 94 9.55 14.25 11.33
CA VAL A 94 8.34 14.05 10.53
C VAL A 94 7.24 15.01 10.96
N TRP A 95 7.03 15.16 12.27
CA TRP A 95 6.01 16.05 12.81
C TRP A 95 6.32 17.52 12.54
N SER A 96 7.55 17.97 12.80
CA SER A 96 7.96 19.35 12.52
C SER A 96 7.85 19.71 11.04
N ARG A 97 8.25 18.79 10.14
CA ARG A 97 8.11 18.97 8.69
C ARG A 97 6.65 19.10 8.28
N LYS A 98 5.73 18.30 8.85
CA LYS A 98 4.29 18.39 8.57
C LYS A 98 3.66 19.67 9.13
N THR A 99 4.11 20.14 10.28
CA THR A 99 3.62 21.38 10.86
C THR A 99 4.05 22.57 10.01
N LEU A 100 5.31 22.61 9.60
CA LEU A 100 5.84 23.61 8.69
C LEU A 100 5.20 23.53 7.29
N GLY A 101 4.85 22.31 6.83
CA GLY A 101 4.20 22.08 5.55
C GLY A 101 2.79 22.67 5.42
N LYS A 102 2.13 23.05 6.55
CA LYS A 102 0.89 23.83 6.50
C LYS A 102 1.12 25.24 5.99
N VAL A 103 2.31 25.80 6.19
CA VAL A 103 2.72 27.13 5.72
C VAL A 103 3.52 27.01 4.42
N TYR A 104 4.32 25.95 4.28
CA TYR A 104 5.17 25.68 3.12
C TYR A 104 4.83 24.30 2.50
N PRO A 105 3.81 24.19 1.63
CA PRO A 105 3.35 22.91 1.05
C PRO A 105 4.48 22.10 0.39
N ALA A 106 5.42 22.74 -0.27
CA ALA A 106 6.56 22.10 -0.93
C ALA A 106 7.42 21.21 0.01
N MET A 107 7.31 21.41 1.34
CA MET A 107 8.00 20.55 2.33
C MET A 107 7.34 19.19 2.56
N VAL A 108 6.10 19.03 2.12
CA VAL A 108 5.30 17.81 2.35
C VAL A 108 4.78 17.19 1.06
N GLU A 109 4.68 17.94 -0.03
CA GLU A 109 4.24 17.43 -1.31
C GLU A 109 5.20 16.36 -1.84
N PRO A 110 4.69 15.23 -2.38
CA PRO A 110 5.55 14.20 -2.94
C PRO A 110 6.29 14.72 -4.17
N ARG A 111 7.55 14.35 -4.29
CA ARG A 111 8.31 14.52 -5.53
C ARG A 111 8.06 13.34 -6.43
N ILE A 112 7.51 13.61 -7.61
CA ILE A 112 7.29 12.60 -8.64
C ILE A 112 8.57 12.50 -9.49
N ASP A 113 9.14 11.29 -9.57
CA ASP A 113 10.35 11.04 -10.39
C ASP A 113 10.30 9.63 -10.95
N TRP A 114 10.16 9.52 -12.26
CA TRP A 114 10.03 8.26 -12.99
C TRP A 114 11.35 7.78 -13.61
N ARG A 115 12.49 8.29 -13.18
CA ARG A 115 13.80 7.76 -13.62
C ARG A 115 14.10 6.43 -12.91
N VAL A 116 14.46 5.40 -13.66
CA VAL A 116 14.78 4.07 -13.12
C VAL A 116 15.92 4.12 -12.09
N GLY A 117 16.95 4.95 -12.31
CA GLY A 117 18.02 5.14 -11.33
C GLY A 117 17.53 5.68 -9.98
N ARG A 118 16.50 6.54 -9.99
CA ARG A 118 15.86 7.02 -8.76
C ARG A 118 15.05 5.90 -8.09
N ALA A 119 14.31 5.13 -8.87
CA ALA A 119 13.54 3.99 -8.38
C ALA A 119 14.44 2.92 -7.74
N ALA A 120 15.57 2.57 -8.38
CA ALA A 120 16.56 1.62 -7.87
C ALA A 120 17.18 2.09 -6.54
N THR A 121 17.54 3.37 -6.45
CA THR A 121 18.05 3.97 -5.19
C THR A 121 17.00 3.90 -4.09
N SER A 122 15.74 4.16 -4.42
CA SER A 122 14.62 4.11 -3.47
C SER A 122 14.34 2.68 -3.01
N LEU A 123 14.31 1.70 -3.90
CA LEU A 123 14.15 0.29 -3.56
C LEU A 123 15.21 -0.17 -2.55
N ASN A 124 16.48 0.08 -2.85
CA ASN A 124 17.56 -0.28 -1.93
C ASN A 124 17.44 0.43 -0.56
N ALA A 125 16.96 1.68 -0.53
CA ALA A 125 16.71 2.39 0.71
C ALA A 125 15.49 1.82 1.46
N SER A 126 14.44 1.37 0.78
CA SER A 126 13.28 0.70 1.37
C SER A 126 13.66 -0.64 1.98
N LEU A 127 14.43 -1.47 1.28
CA LEU A 127 14.95 -2.73 1.81
C LEU A 127 15.74 -2.51 3.12
N ARG A 128 16.59 -1.49 3.19
CA ARG A 128 17.33 -1.15 4.43
C ARG A 128 16.40 -0.69 5.56
N ARG A 129 15.35 0.12 5.28
CA ARG A 129 14.38 0.57 6.30
C ARG A 129 13.52 -0.59 6.79
N LEU A 130 13.08 -1.44 5.88
CA LEU A 130 12.29 -2.64 6.16
C LEU A 130 13.10 -3.77 6.79
N LYS A 131 14.45 -3.67 6.79
CA LYS A 131 15.38 -4.69 7.31
C LYS A 131 15.13 -6.06 6.69
N THR A 132 15.00 -6.10 5.37
CA THR A 132 14.74 -7.30 4.60
C THR A 132 15.49 -7.25 3.29
N ASP A 133 15.77 -8.40 2.72
CA ASP A 133 16.45 -8.52 1.43
C ASP A 133 15.47 -8.48 0.26
N TYR A 134 14.17 -8.64 0.52
CA TYR A 134 13.15 -8.65 -0.53
C TYR A 134 11.84 -8.00 -0.13
N ILE A 135 11.09 -7.52 -1.12
CA ILE A 135 9.71 -7.02 -1.06
C ILE A 135 8.85 -7.94 -1.91
N ASP A 136 7.67 -8.34 -1.40
CA ASP A 136 6.79 -9.24 -2.15
C ASP A 136 6.17 -8.54 -3.37
N PHE A 137 5.71 -7.30 -3.20
CA PHE A 137 5.10 -6.52 -4.26
C PHE A 137 5.71 -5.12 -4.34
N LEU A 138 6.33 -4.78 -5.46
CA LEU A 138 6.82 -3.43 -5.72
C LEU A 138 5.92 -2.75 -6.74
N LEU A 139 5.17 -1.73 -6.32
CA LEU A 139 4.21 -1.05 -7.17
C LEU A 139 4.72 0.33 -7.62
N LEU A 140 4.42 0.72 -8.86
CA LEU A 140 4.55 2.10 -9.32
C LEU A 140 3.40 2.90 -8.71
N HIS A 141 3.71 4.01 -8.03
CA HIS A 141 2.76 4.80 -7.23
C HIS A 141 2.22 5.98 -8.02
N GLU A 142 0.94 5.94 -8.39
CA GLU A 142 0.25 6.92 -9.25
C GLU A 142 0.94 7.11 -10.62
N PRO A 143 1.22 6.02 -11.36
CA PRO A 143 1.96 6.12 -12.62
C PRO A 143 1.08 6.67 -13.74
N ASP A 144 1.48 7.80 -14.31
CA ASP A 144 0.93 8.30 -15.58
C ASP A 144 1.68 7.66 -16.75
N ILE A 145 0.96 6.94 -17.62
CA ILE A 145 1.54 6.22 -18.77
C ILE A 145 2.33 7.15 -19.72
N GLY A 146 1.92 8.41 -19.84
CA GLY A 146 2.61 9.39 -20.68
C GLY A 146 3.94 9.91 -20.08
N ARG A 147 4.23 9.60 -18.82
CA ARG A 147 5.42 10.09 -18.09
C ARG A 147 6.40 8.99 -17.70
N VAL A 148 6.00 7.73 -17.80
CA VAL A 148 6.81 6.57 -17.44
C VAL A 148 7.43 5.97 -18.70
N ASN A 149 8.75 5.84 -18.75
CA ASN A 149 9.39 4.98 -19.74
C ASN A 149 9.14 3.51 -19.34
N SER A 150 8.04 2.96 -19.86
CA SER A 150 7.52 1.66 -19.44
C SER A 150 8.47 0.51 -19.74
N ASP A 151 9.17 0.54 -20.88
CA ASP A 151 10.11 -0.53 -21.26
C ASP A 151 11.35 -0.53 -20.34
N GLU A 152 11.88 0.65 -20.01
CA GLU A 152 12.99 0.79 -19.09
C GLU A 152 12.60 0.31 -17.68
N PHE A 153 11.39 0.65 -17.22
CA PHE A 153 10.87 0.17 -15.95
C PHE A 153 10.67 -1.35 -15.92
N LEU A 154 10.08 -1.92 -16.97
CA LEU A 154 9.87 -3.36 -17.08
C LEU A 154 11.19 -4.12 -17.01
N ASN A 155 12.16 -3.72 -17.84
CA ASN A 155 13.50 -4.32 -17.86
C ASN A 155 14.21 -4.22 -16.49
N TRP A 156 14.01 -3.11 -15.78
CA TRP A 156 14.55 -2.94 -14.43
C TRP A 156 13.85 -3.86 -13.43
N LEU A 157 12.53 -3.93 -13.42
CA LEU A 157 11.74 -4.77 -12.50
C LEU A 157 12.05 -6.25 -12.70
N GLU A 158 12.16 -6.71 -13.94
CA GLU A 158 12.58 -8.08 -14.27
C GLU A 158 13.97 -8.39 -13.72
N ARG A 159 14.91 -7.45 -13.83
CA ARG A 159 16.25 -7.60 -13.25
C ARG A 159 16.21 -7.67 -11.73
N GLU A 160 15.47 -6.79 -11.07
CA GLU A 160 15.36 -6.81 -9.60
C GLU A 160 14.64 -8.09 -9.09
N LYS A 161 13.69 -8.63 -9.86
CA LYS A 161 13.07 -9.93 -9.59
C LYS A 161 14.10 -11.08 -9.73
N ARG A 162 14.87 -11.10 -10.78
CA ARG A 162 15.96 -12.10 -10.96
C ARG A 162 17.02 -12.03 -9.85
N HIS A 163 17.27 -10.84 -9.30
CA HIS A 163 18.16 -10.65 -8.15
C HIS A 163 17.48 -10.99 -6.81
N GLY A 164 16.23 -11.41 -6.81
CA GLY A 164 15.47 -11.78 -5.61
C GLY A 164 15.08 -10.61 -4.71
N LYS A 165 15.22 -9.36 -5.16
CA LYS A 165 14.85 -8.18 -4.36
C LYS A 165 13.35 -7.89 -4.36
N ILE A 166 12.63 -8.35 -5.39
CA ILE A 166 11.17 -8.27 -5.47
C ILE A 166 10.61 -9.61 -5.98
N ARG A 167 9.40 -9.97 -5.56
CA ARG A 167 8.73 -11.17 -6.08
C ARG A 167 7.80 -10.84 -7.23
N CYS A 168 7.01 -9.75 -7.10
CA CYS A 168 6.08 -9.29 -8.10
C CYS A 168 6.12 -7.77 -8.22
N TRP A 169 5.58 -7.26 -9.33
CA TRP A 169 5.41 -5.82 -9.56
C TRP A 169 4.01 -5.50 -10.06
N GLY A 170 3.69 -4.22 -10.09
CA GLY A 170 2.42 -3.73 -10.59
C GLY A 170 2.26 -2.22 -10.43
N LEU A 171 1.01 -1.79 -10.45
CA LEU A 171 0.63 -0.39 -10.38
C LEU A 171 -0.28 -0.14 -9.18
N ALA A 172 -0.06 0.97 -8.48
CA ALA A 172 -0.94 1.49 -7.45
C ALA A 172 -1.38 2.89 -7.84
N GLY A 173 -2.67 3.10 -8.10
CA GLY A 173 -3.14 4.39 -8.55
C GLY A 173 -4.65 4.54 -8.54
N LEU A 174 -5.10 5.75 -8.90
CA LEU A 174 -6.50 6.01 -9.12
C LEU A 174 -7.01 5.22 -10.32
N PRO A 175 -8.29 4.82 -10.33
CA PRO A 175 -8.87 4.02 -11.41
C PRO A 175 -8.63 4.60 -12.81
N GLU A 176 -8.72 5.91 -12.96
CA GLU A 176 -8.57 6.61 -14.24
C GLU A 176 -7.13 6.53 -14.79
N LEU A 177 -6.14 6.45 -13.90
CA LEU A 177 -4.74 6.25 -14.29
C LEU A 177 -4.51 4.79 -14.72
N LEU A 178 -5.05 3.84 -13.96
CA LEU A 178 -4.89 2.41 -14.24
C LEU A 178 -5.60 1.99 -15.53
N GLU A 179 -6.74 2.60 -15.86
CA GLU A 179 -7.48 2.31 -17.10
C GLU A 179 -6.62 2.50 -18.35
N ARG A 180 -5.79 3.54 -18.40
CA ARG A 180 -4.90 3.80 -19.54
C ARG A 180 -3.87 2.69 -19.74
N TRP A 181 -3.38 2.08 -18.67
CA TRP A 181 -2.45 0.96 -18.71
C TRP A 181 -3.16 -0.35 -19.10
N LEU A 182 -4.37 -0.55 -18.59
CA LEU A 182 -5.20 -1.70 -18.91
C LEU A 182 -5.65 -1.69 -20.37
N ALA A 183 -6.00 -0.52 -20.92
CA ALA A 183 -6.45 -0.35 -22.31
C ALA A 183 -5.40 -0.85 -23.33
N VAL A 184 -4.11 -0.79 -22.99
CA VAL A 184 -3.03 -1.29 -23.84
C VAL A 184 -2.50 -2.65 -23.38
N ASN A 185 -3.16 -3.29 -22.41
CA ASN A 185 -2.75 -4.58 -21.82
C ASN A 185 -1.25 -4.64 -21.47
N HIS A 186 -0.75 -3.58 -20.81
CA HIS A 186 0.68 -3.42 -20.55
C HIS A 186 1.20 -4.41 -19.49
N PRO A 187 2.38 -5.04 -19.64
CA PRO A 187 2.92 -6.01 -18.66
C PRO A 187 3.16 -5.46 -17.25
N LEU A 188 3.23 -4.15 -17.06
CA LEU A 188 3.27 -3.52 -15.72
C LEU A 188 1.96 -3.66 -14.94
N THR A 189 0.85 -4.06 -15.57
CA THR A 189 -0.45 -4.30 -14.91
C THR A 189 -0.57 -5.67 -14.26
N GLN A 190 0.54 -6.38 -14.01
CA GLN A 190 0.53 -7.70 -13.39
C GLN A 190 -0.26 -7.69 -12.08
N VAL A 191 0.00 -6.69 -11.24
CA VAL A 191 -0.70 -6.49 -9.98
C VAL A 191 -1.27 -5.08 -9.90
N LEU A 192 -2.49 -4.94 -9.41
CA LEU A 192 -3.21 -3.67 -9.36
C LEU A 192 -3.69 -3.36 -7.94
N GLN A 193 -3.46 -2.13 -7.50
CA GLN A 193 -3.97 -1.56 -6.27
C GLN A 193 -4.71 -0.26 -6.59
N THR A 194 -6.00 -0.16 -6.25
CA THR A 194 -6.80 1.03 -6.55
C THR A 194 -7.81 1.37 -5.48
N ARG A 195 -8.31 2.60 -5.55
CA ARG A 195 -9.44 3.04 -4.73
C ARG A 195 -10.73 2.43 -5.24
N ASP A 196 -11.61 2.07 -4.29
CA ASP A 196 -12.97 1.66 -4.56
C ASP A 196 -13.90 2.11 -3.44
N SER A 197 -15.18 2.21 -3.73
CA SER A 197 -16.23 2.52 -2.76
C SER A 197 -17.50 1.73 -3.06
N LEU A 198 -18.35 1.59 -2.04
CA LEU A 198 -19.59 0.82 -2.14
C LEU A 198 -20.69 1.55 -2.92
N ASP A 199 -20.57 2.85 -3.07
CA ASP A 199 -21.53 3.73 -3.72
C ASP A 199 -21.16 4.09 -5.17
N ARG A 200 -19.86 4.13 -5.51
CA ARG A 200 -19.42 4.55 -6.85
C ARG A 200 -18.81 3.44 -7.68
N HIS A 201 -18.33 2.38 -7.03
CA HIS A 201 -17.69 1.25 -7.69
C HIS A 201 -16.56 1.67 -8.64
N GLU A 202 -15.68 2.59 -8.21
CA GLU A 202 -14.63 3.18 -9.06
C GLU A 202 -13.71 2.11 -9.66
N ALA A 203 -13.50 0.99 -8.95
CA ALA A 203 -12.68 -0.12 -9.42
C ALA A 203 -13.34 -0.99 -10.52
N ASP A 204 -14.59 -0.70 -10.94
CA ASP A 204 -15.23 -1.42 -12.06
C ASP A 204 -14.44 -1.29 -13.37
N VAL A 205 -13.62 -0.27 -13.50
CA VAL A 205 -12.68 -0.15 -14.62
C VAL A 205 -11.79 -1.38 -14.77
N ILE A 206 -11.34 -1.98 -13.67
CA ILE A 206 -10.51 -3.20 -13.68
C ILE A 206 -11.35 -4.39 -14.14
N LEU A 207 -12.59 -4.52 -13.63
CA LEU A 207 -13.51 -5.60 -13.98
C LEU A 207 -13.90 -5.55 -15.47
N ARG A 208 -14.12 -4.34 -16.02
CA ARG A 208 -14.43 -4.16 -17.46
C ARG A 208 -13.31 -4.65 -18.39
N HIS A 209 -12.07 -4.67 -17.91
CA HIS A 209 -10.92 -5.24 -18.62
C HIS A 209 -10.71 -6.75 -18.34
N GLY A 210 -11.73 -7.43 -17.76
CA GLY A 210 -11.68 -8.87 -17.50
C GLY A 210 -10.72 -9.30 -16.39
N ARG A 211 -10.30 -8.34 -15.54
CA ARG A 211 -9.36 -8.56 -14.43
C ARG A 211 -10.09 -8.60 -13.10
N GLN A 212 -9.54 -9.33 -12.13
CA GLN A 212 -10.04 -9.36 -10.77
C GLN A 212 -9.57 -8.14 -9.96
N LEU A 213 -10.33 -7.75 -8.95
CA LEU A 213 -9.90 -6.76 -7.98
C LEU A 213 -8.87 -7.41 -7.06
N GLN A 214 -7.59 -7.02 -7.18
CA GLN A 214 -6.51 -7.60 -6.38
C GLN A 214 -6.37 -6.88 -5.05
N TRP A 215 -6.09 -5.57 -5.04
CA TRP A 215 -6.15 -4.74 -3.84
C TRP A 215 -7.04 -3.53 -4.05
N THR A 216 -7.99 -3.37 -3.14
CA THR A 216 -8.86 -2.20 -3.12
C THR A 216 -8.83 -1.50 -1.75
N TYR A 217 -8.95 -0.18 -1.75
CA TYR A 217 -8.98 0.64 -0.54
C TYR A 217 -10.00 1.77 -0.68
N GLY A 218 -10.37 2.42 0.43
CA GLY A 218 -11.25 3.60 0.38
C GLY A 218 -12.62 3.41 1.01
N TYR A 219 -13.10 2.19 1.16
CA TYR A 219 -14.44 1.85 1.63
C TYR A 219 -14.88 2.53 2.95
N LEU A 220 -13.94 2.84 3.84
CA LEU A 220 -14.22 3.50 5.11
C LEU A 220 -14.12 5.03 5.05
N SER A 221 -13.51 5.57 4.00
CA SER A 221 -13.19 7.01 3.87
C SER A 221 -13.95 7.74 2.78
N SER A 222 -14.56 7.04 1.83
CA SER A 222 -15.22 7.62 0.65
C SER A 222 -16.70 7.96 0.88
N ARG A 223 -17.20 7.87 2.11
CA ARG A 223 -18.59 8.22 2.43
C ARG A 223 -18.89 9.69 2.14
N ARG A 224 -19.88 9.94 1.29
CA ARG A 224 -20.41 11.28 1.02
C ARG A 224 -21.52 11.71 1.97
N ASP A 225 -22.26 10.76 2.55
CA ASP A 225 -23.43 11.04 3.34
C ASP A 225 -23.20 10.77 4.83
N ALA A 226 -23.18 11.83 5.64
CA ALA A 226 -23.09 11.76 7.11
C ALA A 226 -24.33 11.13 7.76
N THR A 227 -25.41 10.90 6.99
CA THR A 227 -26.68 10.37 7.47
C THR A 227 -26.73 8.84 7.52
N GLN A 228 -25.83 8.13 6.84
CA GLN A 228 -25.76 6.67 6.90
C GLN A 228 -24.94 6.21 8.12
N THR A 229 -25.61 5.64 9.10
CA THR A 229 -25.08 5.17 10.40
C THR A 229 -24.52 3.73 10.36
N GLU A 230 -24.18 3.19 9.18
CA GLU A 230 -23.64 1.84 9.12
C GLU A 230 -22.31 1.70 9.87
N SER A 231 -22.16 0.58 10.57
CA SER A 231 -20.93 0.30 11.32
C SER A 231 -19.73 0.06 10.38
N ALA A 232 -18.52 0.33 10.85
CA ALA A 232 -17.31 0.01 10.09
C ALA A 232 -17.24 -1.50 9.75
N SER A 233 -17.74 -2.36 10.62
CA SER A 233 -17.81 -3.80 10.40
C SER A 233 -18.73 -4.17 9.24
N THR A 234 -19.92 -3.54 9.15
CA THR A 234 -20.84 -3.72 8.01
C THR A 234 -20.18 -3.32 6.70
N LEU A 235 -19.54 -2.15 6.65
CA LEU A 235 -18.86 -1.67 5.44
C LEU A 235 -17.73 -2.59 5.00
N ILE A 236 -16.95 -3.12 5.93
CA ILE A 236 -15.87 -4.06 5.62
C ILE A 236 -16.46 -5.36 5.09
N ARG A 237 -17.54 -5.86 5.66
CA ARG A 237 -18.23 -7.05 5.17
C ARG A 237 -18.74 -6.88 3.74
N GLN A 238 -19.37 -5.74 3.45
CA GLN A 238 -19.80 -5.39 2.08
C GLN A 238 -18.62 -5.23 1.12
N ALA A 239 -17.50 -4.63 1.57
CA ALA A 239 -16.29 -4.52 0.78
C ALA A 239 -15.66 -5.89 0.45
N LEU A 240 -15.70 -6.86 1.39
CA LEU A 240 -15.24 -8.23 1.15
C LEU A 240 -16.15 -8.97 0.14
N VAL A 241 -17.45 -8.71 0.16
CA VAL A 241 -18.38 -9.22 -0.87
C VAL A 241 -18.10 -8.55 -2.22
N ARG A 242 -17.86 -7.25 -2.24
CA ARG A 242 -17.54 -6.47 -3.45
C ARG A 242 -16.23 -6.91 -4.11
N ASN A 243 -15.23 -7.27 -3.32
CA ASN A 243 -13.94 -7.79 -3.76
C ASN A 243 -13.78 -9.26 -3.30
N PRO A 244 -14.42 -10.25 -3.94
CA PRO A 244 -14.48 -11.62 -3.42
C PRO A 244 -13.16 -12.38 -3.53
N GLN A 245 -12.30 -12.03 -4.48
CA GLN A 245 -11.09 -12.78 -4.81
C GLN A 245 -9.78 -12.04 -4.50
N GLY A 246 -9.86 -10.80 -4.02
CA GLY A 246 -8.70 -10.01 -3.64
C GLY A 246 -8.65 -9.70 -2.15
N SER A 247 -7.88 -8.71 -1.80
CA SER A 247 -7.71 -8.22 -0.43
C SER A 247 -8.12 -6.75 -0.34
N ILE A 248 -8.76 -6.38 0.75
CA ILE A 248 -9.09 -4.98 1.03
C ILE A 248 -8.06 -4.36 1.98
N LEU A 249 -7.55 -3.18 1.62
CA LEU A 249 -6.63 -2.43 2.46
C LEU A 249 -7.40 -1.53 3.41
N ILE A 250 -7.16 -1.72 4.69
CA ILE A 250 -7.67 -0.86 5.74
C ILE A 250 -6.54 -0.11 6.43
N SER A 251 -6.82 1.08 6.91
CA SER A 251 -5.89 1.86 7.71
C SER A 251 -6.61 2.44 8.93
N THR A 252 -6.04 2.26 10.09
CA THR A 252 -6.57 2.82 11.34
C THR A 252 -5.42 3.21 12.27
N ARG A 253 -5.72 4.11 13.21
CA ARG A 253 -4.81 4.50 14.30
C ARG A 253 -5.23 3.93 15.65
N ARG A 254 -6.32 3.16 15.68
CA ARG A 254 -6.95 2.63 16.90
C ARG A 254 -6.91 1.11 16.88
N PRO A 255 -6.12 0.47 17.76
CA PRO A 255 -6.04 -1.00 17.84
C PRO A 255 -7.41 -1.66 18.07
N GLU A 256 -8.31 -1.00 18.82
CA GLU A 256 -9.65 -1.53 19.14
C GLU A 256 -10.50 -1.75 17.88
N ARG A 257 -10.24 -0.98 16.82
CA ARG A 257 -10.93 -1.17 15.52
C ARG A 257 -10.45 -2.43 14.80
N LEU A 258 -9.18 -2.81 14.98
CA LEU A 258 -8.64 -4.04 14.40
C LEU A 258 -9.20 -5.28 15.11
N ASN A 259 -9.34 -5.24 16.43
CA ASN A 259 -9.89 -6.37 17.18
C ASN A 259 -11.30 -6.76 16.73
N ARG A 260 -12.11 -5.78 16.29
CA ARG A 260 -13.46 -6.04 15.74
C ARG A 260 -13.45 -6.73 14.37
N LEU A 261 -12.30 -6.81 13.71
CA LEU A 261 -12.18 -7.49 12.40
C LEU A 261 -12.14 -9.01 12.55
N VAL A 262 -11.79 -9.54 13.73
CA VAL A 262 -11.81 -11.00 13.99
C VAL A 262 -13.21 -11.55 13.76
N GLU A 263 -14.25 -10.82 14.20
CA GLU A 263 -15.66 -11.18 14.01
C GLU A 263 -16.12 -11.19 12.54
N LEU A 264 -15.30 -10.65 11.63
CA LEU A 264 -15.63 -10.54 10.20
C LEU A 264 -14.91 -11.61 9.35
N SER A 265 -14.01 -12.35 9.97
CA SER A 265 -13.14 -13.30 9.26
C SER A 265 -13.63 -14.75 9.36
N GLU A 266 -14.75 -14.97 10.03
CA GLU A 266 -15.54 -16.20 10.06
C GLU A 266 -16.62 -16.17 8.96
#